data_c76b0b83897b978234a5efa59bda42e1
#
_entry.id   c76b0b83897b978234a5efa59bda42e1
#
_cell.length_a   1.000
_cell.length_b   1.000
_cell.length_c   1.000
_cell.angle_alpha   90.00
_cell.angle_beta   90.00
_cell.angle_gamma   90.00
#
_symmetry.space_group_name_H-M   'P 1'
#
loop_
_entity.id
_entity.type
_entity.pdbx_description
1 polymer ?
#
loop_
_entity_poly.entity_id
_entity_poly.type
_entity_poly.pdbx_seq_one_letter_code
_entity_poly.pdbx_strand_id
1 'polypeptide(L)'
;MCEYIDWMRSNGKSVATVSRAIASLKNFYGFLLNNHYVQHNPTGKLVPDKAKQKLPQILSSKEVELLLAQPECTDAKGYRDRAMLELLYATGIRVSELISLNITDVNLSAGVIRCQGRDKARMIPMYPAAVRALTEYINFIRPQMIAAPDEQALFVNVSGERMSRQGFWKLIKNYQTKAGIEKTITPHTLRHSFAAHLLENGADIHAIQEMLGHADISSTQIYSHLVSKQLKDVYNKAHPRA
;
A
#
# COMPACT_ATOMS: atom_id res chain seq x y z
N MET A 1 -26.93 -9.52 21.54
CA MET A 1 -25.57 -9.37 21.03
C MET A 1 -24.91 -10.69 20.69
N CYS A 2 -24.93 -11.67 21.61
CA CYS A 2 -24.39 -13.01 21.32
C CYS A 2 -25.10 -13.64 20.12
N GLU A 3 -26.42 -13.61 20.06
CA GLU A 3 -27.24 -14.12 18.96
C GLU A 3 -26.81 -13.54 17.57
N TYR A 4 -26.50 -12.25 17.52
CA TYR A 4 -25.99 -11.64 16.27
C TYR A 4 -24.64 -12.21 15.85
N ILE A 5 -23.74 -12.42 16.79
CA ILE A 5 -22.43 -13.02 16.51
C ILE A 5 -22.59 -14.49 16.10
N ASP A 6 -23.47 -15.22 16.76
CA ASP A 6 -23.77 -16.61 16.43
C ASP A 6 -24.47 -16.72 15.06
N TRP A 7 -25.37 -15.78 14.74
CA TRP A 7 -25.93 -15.64 13.40
C TRP A 7 -24.87 -15.37 12.32
N MET A 8 -23.89 -14.49 12.57
CA MET A 8 -22.80 -14.26 11.65
C MET A 8 -21.97 -15.53 11.40
N ARG A 9 -21.70 -16.31 12.45
CA ARG A 9 -20.99 -17.59 12.37
C ARG A 9 -21.78 -18.62 11.56
N SER A 10 -23.05 -18.80 11.85
CA SER A 10 -23.93 -19.76 11.16
C SER A 10 -24.14 -19.41 9.68
N ASN A 11 -24.07 -18.12 9.32
CA ASN A 11 -24.11 -17.65 7.94
C ASN A 11 -22.73 -17.69 7.23
N GLY A 12 -21.76 -18.42 7.76
CA GLY A 12 -20.46 -18.66 7.10
C GLY A 12 -19.57 -17.44 7.00
N LYS A 13 -19.77 -16.39 7.82
CA LYS A 13 -18.86 -15.24 7.83
C LYS A 13 -17.47 -15.64 8.33
N SER A 14 -16.43 -15.13 7.71
CA SER A 14 -15.05 -15.47 8.11
C SER A 14 -14.77 -15.07 9.56
N VAL A 15 -13.88 -15.81 10.23
CA VAL A 15 -13.41 -15.51 11.58
C VAL A 15 -12.93 -14.06 11.71
N ALA A 16 -12.21 -13.57 10.69
CA ALA A 16 -11.74 -12.18 10.65
C ALA A 16 -12.90 -11.17 10.57
N THR A 17 -13.98 -11.48 9.84
CA THR A 17 -15.17 -10.64 9.75
C THR A 17 -15.90 -10.58 11.09
N VAL A 18 -16.09 -11.74 11.73
CA VAL A 18 -16.71 -11.84 13.05
C VAL A 18 -15.91 -11.08 14.11
N SER A 19 -14.58 -11.28 14.13
CA SER A 19 -13.71 -10.58 15.09
C SER A 19 -13.73 -9.06 14.91
N ARG A 20 -13.80 -8.55 13.66
CA ARG A 20 -13.98 -7.11 13.39
C ARG A 20 -15.33 -6.59 13.88
N ALA A 21 -16.39 -7.34 13.67
CA ALA A 21 -17.72 -6.98 14.19
C ALA A 21 -17.72 -6.88 15.72
N ILE A 22 -17.10 -7.85 16.40
CA ILE A 22 -16.95 -7.83 17.86
C ILE A 22 -16.15 -6.59 18.30
N ALA A 23 -15.01 -6.28 17.64
CA ALA A 23 -14.21 -5.12 17.97
C ALA A 23 -14.98 -3.80 17.78
N SER A 24 -15.74 -3.68 16.67
CA SER A 24 -16.57 -2.49 16.40
C SER A 24 -17.66 -2.34 17.46
N LEU A 25 -18.33 -3.42 17.83
CA LEU A 25 -19.36 -3.39 18.88
C LEU A 25 -18.76 -3.01 20.24
N LYS A 26 -17.59 -3.57 20.61
CA LYS A 26 -16.90 -3.22 21.86
C LYS A 26 -16.53 -1.74 21.91
N ASN A 27 -15.98 -1.20 20.82
CA ASN A 27 -15.63 0.22 20.73
C ASN A 27 -16.88 1.11 20.82
N PHE A 28 -17.94 0.76 20.11
CA PHE A 28 -19.21 1.50 20.13
C PHE A 28 -19.83 1.54 21.52
N TYR A 29 -19.99 0.37 22.17
CA TYR A 29 -20.57 0.32 23.51
C TYR A 29 -19.62 0.87 24.58
N GLY A 30 -18.32 0.79 24.38
CA GLY A 30 -17.35 1.49 25.21
C GLY A 30 -17.51 3.02 25.13
N PHE A 31 -17.70 3.56 23.93
CA PHE A 31 -18.01 4.98 23.73
C PHE A 31 -19.33 5.37 24.43
N LEU A 32 -20.40 4.59 24.24
CA LEU A 32 -21.70 4.86 24.89
C LEU A 32 -21.61 4.83 26.41
N LEU A 33 -20.85 3.88 26.98
CA LEU A 33 -20.66 3.77 28.42
C LEU A 33 -19.87 4.98 28.98
N ASN A 34 -18.77 5.35 28.30
CA ASN A 34 -17.94 6.48 28.72
C ASN A 34 -18.65 7.84 28.64
N ASN A 35 -19.63 7.96 27.75
CA ASN A 35 -20.47 9.15 27.64
C ASN A 35 -21.80 9.06 28.41
N HIS A 36 -21.95 8.05 29.28
CA HIS A 36 -23.14 7.83 30.11
C HIS A 36 -24.46 7.61 29.35
N TYR A 37 -24.41 7.24 28.05
CA TYR A 37 -25.61 6.90 27.27
C TYR A 37 -26.19 5.55 27.65
N VAL A 38 -25.38 4.64 28.20
CA VAL A 38 -25.79 3.36 28.74
C VAL A 38 -25.19 3.10 30.13
N GLN A 39 -25.88 2.34 30.99
CA GLN A 39 -25.39 2.06 32.33
C GLN A 39 -24.42 0.88 32.40
N HIS A 40 -24.43 -0.01 31.41
CA HIS A 40 -23.58 -1.18 31.36
C HIS A 40 -23.19 -1.52 29.89
N ASN A 41 -22.05 -2.18 29.73
CA ASN A 41 -21.56 -2.60 28.42
C ASN A 41 -22.01 -4.05 28.13
N PRO A 42 -22.95 -4.27 27.17
CA PRO A 42 -23.46 -5.61 26.86
C PRO A 42 -22.47 -6.48 26.08
N THR A 43 -21.31 -5.93 25.66
CA THR A 43 -20.31 -6.64 24.84
C THR A 43 -19.23 -7.32 25.67
N GLY A 44 -19.29 -7.25 27.02
CA GLY A 44 -18.25 -7.78 27.92
C GLY A 44 -17.97 -9.28 27.71
N LYS A 45 -19.01 -10.06 27.42
CA LYS A 45 -18.92 -11.51 27.19
C LYS A 45 -18.48 -11.90 25.77
N LEU A 46 -18.41 -10.93 24.83
CA LEU A 46 -17.98 -11.22 23.46
C LEU A 46 -16.47 -11.40 23.40
N VAL A 47 -16.03 -12.60 23.01
CA VAL A 47 -14.61 -12.91 22.82
C VAL A 47 -14.38 -13.11 21.31
N PRO A 48 -13.43 -12.38 20.71
CA PRO A 48 -13.08 -12.60 19.31
C PRO A 48 -12.36 -13.94 19.16
N ASP A 49 -12.75 -14.69 18.14
CA ASP A 49 -12.05 -15.91 17.78
C ASP A 49 -10.63 -15.57 17.28
N LYS A 50 -9.63 -16.35 17.70
CA LYS A 50 -8.26 -16.18 17.18
C LYS A 50 -8.21 -16.66 15.73
N ALA A 51 -8.13 -15.73 14.78
CA ALA A 51 -7.85 -16.07 13.39
C ALA A 51 -6.44 -16.66 13.31
N LYS A 52 -6.29 -17.82 12.64
CA LYS A 52 -4.95 -18.28 12.26
C LYS A 52 -4.32 -17.22 11.35
N GLN A 53 -3.21 -16.64 11.79
CA GLN A 53 -2.45 -15.73 10.94
C GLN A 53 -1.94 -16.51 9.72
N LYS A 54 -2.51 -16.21 8.56
CA LYS A 54 -1.92 -16.67 7.30
C LYS A 54 -0.67 -15.84 7.06
N LEU A 55 0.46 -16.50 6.82
CA LEU A 55 1.66 -15.81 6.38
C LEU A 55 1.34 -15.00 5.12
N PRO A 56 1.79 -13.74 5.03
CA PRO A 56 1.54 -12.91 3.86
C PRO A 56 2.17 -13.58 2.62
N GLN A 57 1.46 -13.57 1.51
CA GLN A 57 2.02 -13.99 0.24
C GLN A 57 3.04 -12.95 -0.22
N ILE A 58 4.25 -13.43 -0.55
CA ILE A 58 5.36 -12.62 -1.05
C ILE A 58 5.65 -13.11 -2.47
N LEU A 59 5.86 -12.16 -3.39
CA LEU A 59 6.39 -12.44 -4.72
C LEU A 59 7.91 -12.55 -4.62
N SER A 60 8.50 -13.48 -5.34
CA SER A 60 9.95 -13.50 -5.53
C SER A 60 10.41 -12.32 -6.40
N SER A 61 11.70 -11.99 -6.37
CA SER A 61 12.27 -10.93 -7.22
C SER A 61 11.97 -11.18 -8.70
N LYS A 62 12.04 -12.44 -9.16
CA LYS A 62 11.68 -12.82 -10.55
C LYS A 62 10.22 -12.56 -10.88
N GLU A 63 9.30 -12.89 -9.97
CA GLU A 63 7.86 -12.63 -10.17
C GLU A 63 7.56 -11.12 -10.20
N VAL A 64 8.26 -10.33 -9.37
CA VAL A 64 8.16 -8.87 -9.40
C VAL A 64 8.68 -8.32 -10.73
N GLU A 65 9.83 -8.75 -11.19
CA GLU A 65 10.39 -8.34 -12.49
C GLU A 65 9.45 -8.67 -13.64
N LEU A 66 8.89 -9.89 -13.66
CA LEU A 66 7.88 -10.29 -14.63
C LEU A 66 6.67 -9.39 -14.61
N LEU A 67 6.16 -9.04 -13.43
CA LEU A 67 5.00 -8.15 -13.30
C LEU A 67 5.31 -6.73 -13.79
N LEU A 68 6.48 -6.19 -13.42
CA LEU A 68 6.92 -4.84 -13.79
C LEU A 68 7.22 -4.72 -15.29
N ALA A 69 7.56 -5.82 -15.96
CA ALA A 69 7.82 -5.86 -17.39
C ALA A 69 6.56 -5.91 -18.25
N GLN A 70 5.38 -6.21 -17.66
CA GLN A 70 4.15 -6.39 -18.43
C GLN A 70 3.59 -5.13 -19.11
N PRO A 71 3.66 -3.92 -18.52
CA PRO A 71 3.16 -2.75 -19.21
C PRO A 71 4.03 -2.43 -20.44
N GLU A 72 3.44 -2.57 -21.61
CA GLU A 72 4.05 -2.17 -22.87
C GLU A 72 3.93 -0.66 -23.04
N CYS A 73 5.06 0.03 -23.18
CA CYS A 73 5.12 1.49 -23.36
C CYS A 73 4.87 1.88 -24.84
N THR A 74 3.77 1.39 -25.39
CA THR A 74 3.34 1.68 -26.77
C THR A 74 2.19 2.70 -26.81
N ASP A 75 1.48 2.85 -25.71
CA ASP A 75 0.39 3.81 -25.55
C ASP A 75 0.48 4.53 -24.19
N ALA A 76 -0.31 5.57 -24.03
CA ALA A 76 -0.33 6.39 -22.81
C ALA A 76 -0.65 5.58 -21.54
N LYS A 77 -1.48 4.53 -21.65
CA LYS A 77 -1.82 3.67 -20.52
C LYS A 77 -0.61 2.83 -20.09
N GLY A 78 0.13 2.27 -21.05
CA GLY A 78 1.30 1.46 -20.76
C GLY A 78 2.36 2.24 -19.99
N TYR A 79 2.68 3.47 -20.43
CA TYR A 79 3.61 4.35 -19.70
C TYR A 79 3.11 4.69 -18.29
N ARG A 80 1.84 5.09 -18.15
CA ARG A 80 1.24 5.34 -16.84
C ARG A 80 1.31 4.11 -15.93
N ASP A 81 0.89 2.98 -16.44
CA ASP A 81 0.80 1.73 -15.69
C ASP A 81 2.19 1.25 -15.25
N ARG A 82 3.19 1.40 -16.14
CA ARG A 82 4.61 1.15 -15.82
C ARG A 82 5.07 2.04 -14.68
N ALA A 83 4.83 3.34 -14.76
CA ALA A 83 5.22 4.29 -13.72
C ALA A 83 4.52 3.98 -12.38
N MET A 84 3.24 3.59 -12.40
CA MET A 84 2.50 3.20 -11.19
C MET A 84 3.09 1.96 -10.51
N LEU A 85 3.37 0.90 -11.28
CA LEU A 85 3.91 -0.35 -10.75
C LEU A 85 5.34 -0.18 -10.23
N GLU A 86 6.20 0.53 -11.00
CA GLU A 86 7.55 0.84 -10.59
C GLU A 86 7.57 1.65 -9.28
N LEU A 87 6.74 2.70 -9.19
CA LEU A 87 6.65 3.51 -7.97
C LEU A 87 6.15 2.71 -6.76
N LEU A 88 5.13 1.89 -6.96
CA LEU A 88 4.57 1.07 -5.87
C LEU A 88 5.60 0.10 -5.31
N TYR A 89 6.37 -0.56 -6.19
CA TYR A 89 7.43 -1.47 -5.77
C TYR A 89 8.66 -0.73 -5.23
N ALA A 90 9.01 0.43 -5.80
CA ALA A 90 10.11 1.25 -5.31
C ALA A 90 9.93 1.71 -3.86
N THR A 91 8.70 1.99 -3.46
CA THR A 91 8.43 2.72 -2.21
C THR A 91 7.64 1.93 -1.19
N GLY A 92 7.02 0.83 -1.61
CA GLY A 92 6.14 0.02 -0.76
C GLY A 92 4.96 0.78 -0.17
N ILE A 93 4.56 1.95 -0.71
CA ILE A 93 3.43 2.74 -0.22
C ILE A 93 2.10 1.99 -0.37
N ARG A 94 1.09 2.41 0.38
CA ARG A 94 -0.27 1.86 0.23
C ARG A 94 -0.89 2.35 -1.08
N VAL A 95 -1.75 1.53 -1.69
CA VAL A 95 -2.49 1.97 -2.90
C VAL A 95 -3.29 3.24 -2.67
N SER A 96 -3.86 3.43 -1.48
CA SER A 96 -4.53 4.68 -1.14
C SER A 96 -3.59 5.88 -1.16
N GLU A 97 -2.35 5.71 -0.74
CA GLU A 97 -1.31 6.73 -0.80
C GLU A 97 -0.89 6.96 -2.26
N LEU A 98 -0.63 5.89 -3.03
CA LEU A 98 -0.29 5.97 -4.45
C LEU A 98 -1.29 6.79 -5.26
N ILE A 99 -2.58 6.50 -5.14
CA ILE A 99 -3.63 7.20 -5.91
C ILE A 99 -3.89 8.62 -5.40
N SER A 100 -3.54 8.94 -4.15
CA SER A 100 -3.68 10.28 -3.59
C SER A 100 -2.52 11.21 -3.91
N LEU A 101 -1.40 10.69 -4.44
CA LEU A 101 -0.25 11.52 -4.80
C LEU A 101 -0.62 12.59 -5.82
N ASN A 102 -0.04 13.76 -5.64
CA ASN A 102 -0.06 14.85 -6.59
C ASN A 102 1.31 14.98 -7.29
N ILE A 103 1.39 15.74 -8.37
CA ILE A 103 2.65 16.01 -9.06
C ILE A 103 3.65 16.66 -8.12
N THR A 104 3.18 17.57 -7.25
CA THR A 104 4.01 18.30 -6.28
C THR A 104 4.60 17.41 -5.19
N ASP A 105 4.12 16.16 -5.06
CA ASP A 105 4.66 15.19 -4.11
C ASP A 105 5.89 14.43 -4.65
N VAL A 106 6.24 14.62 -5.92
CA VAL A 106 7.36 13.94 -6.58
C VAL A 106 8.51 14.90 -6.80
N ASN A 107 9.69 14.55 -6.32
CA ASN A 107 10.94 15.23 -6.63
C ASN A 107 11.82 14.30 -7.45
N LEU A 108 11.75 14.42 -8.78
CA LEU A 108 12.49 13.57 -9.71
C LEU A 108 14.01 13.79 -9.62
N SER A 109 14.44 15.04 -9.39
CA SER A 109 15.88 15.37 -9.31
C SER A 109 16.55 14.79 -8.05
N ALA A 110 15.81 14.77 -6.93
CA ALA A 110 16.28 14.15 -5.69
C ALA A 110 16.00 12.63 -5.65
N GLY A 111 15.18 12.10 -6.55
CA GLY A 111 14.77 10.70 -6.57
C GLY A 111 13.93 10.31 -5.35
N VAL A 112 13.03 11.17 -4.88
CA VAL A 112 12.20 10.94 -3.70
C VAL A 112 10.75 11.32 -3.94
N ILE A 113 9.84 10.68 -3.19
CA ILE A 113 8.44 11.11 -3.07
C ILE A 113 8.14 11.55 -1.64
N ARG A 114 7.22 12.51 -1.51
CA ARG A 114 6.60 12.89 -0.24
C ARG A 114 5.26 12.17 -0.10
N CYS A 115 5.19 11.26 0.84
CA CYS A 115 3.97 10.50 1.09
C CYS A 115 3.29 10.98 2.37
N GLN A 116 2.04 11.41 2.26
CA GLN A 116 1.25 11.86 3.42
C GLN A 116 0.79 10.62 4.22
N GLY A 117 1.27 10.49 5.45
CA GLY A 117 0.78 9.51 6.42
C GLY A 117 -0.43 10.03 7.21
N ARG A 118 -0.87 9.26 8.21
CA ARG A 118 -1.95 9.72 9.12
C ARG A 118 -1.51 10.93 9.94
N ASP A 119 -0.33 10.85 10.53
CA ASP A 119 0.16 11.84 11.50
C ASP A 119 1.25 12.74 10.90
N LYS A 120 2.11 12.19 10.06
CA LYS A 120 3.25 12.90 9.48
C LYS A 120 3.47 12.52 8.02
N ALA A 121 3.93 13.47 7.22
CA ALA A 121 4.48 13.20 5.91
C ALA A 121 5.86 12.53 6.04
N ARG A 122 6.16 11.62 5.13
CA ARG A 122 7.47 10.96 5.05
C ARG A 122 8.05 11.05 3.64
N MET A 123 9.37 11.15 3.57
CA MET A 123 10.11 11.14 2.29
C MET A 123 10.60 9.73 2.03
N ILE A 124 10.30 9.19 0.84
CA ILE A 124 10.68 7.83 0.47
C ILE A 124 11.51 7.89 -0.80
N PRO A 125 12.73 7.31 -0.79
CA PRO A 125 13.58 7.25 -1.97
C PRO A 125 13.02 6.30 -3.03
N MET A 126 13.44 6.52 -4.29
CA MET A 126 13.11 5.70 -5.44
C MET A 126 14.38 5.25 -6.15
N TYR A 127 14.39 4.03 -6.65
CA TYR A 127 15.49 3.56 -7.48
C TYR A 127 15.45 4.16 -8.91
N PRO A 128 16.58 4.16 -9.65
CA PRO A 128 16.69 4.88 -10.92
C PRO A 128 15.65 4.49 -11.98
N ALA A 129 15.25 3.21 -12.07
CA ALA A 129 14.25 2.79 -13.05
C ALA A 129 12.85 3.37 -12.75
N ALA A 130 12.47 3.48 -11.48
CA ALA A 130 11.22 4.12 -11.09
C ALA A 130 11.25 5.63 -11.40
N VAL A 131 12.38 6.29 -11.14
CA VAL A 131 12.57 7.71 -11.49
C VAL A 131 12.44 7.91 -13.01
N ARG A 132 13.08 7.06 -13.83
CA ARG A 132 12.97 7.15 -15.31
C ARG A 132 11.52 6.97 -15.77
N ALA A 133 10.83 5.93 -15.30
CA ALA A 133 9.44 5.67 -15.68
C ALA A 133 8.50 6.83 -15.29
N LEU A 134 8.71 7.42 -14.11
CA LEU A 134 7.97 8.61 -13.68
C LEU A 134 8.30 9.84 -14.52
N THR A 135 9.57 10.05 -14.87
CA THR A 135 10.01 11.17 -15.72
C THR A 135 9.33 11.11 -17.08
N GLU A 136 9.35 9.96 -17.73
CA GLU A 136 8.69 9.75 -19.02
C GLU A 136 7.18 10.00 -18.91
N TYR A 137 6.55 9.42 -17.89
CA TYR A 137 5.11 9.59 -17.69
C TYR A 137 4.74 11.06 -17.41
N ILE A 138 5.39 11.71 -16.44
CA ILE A 138 5.04 13.06 -15.99
C ILE A 138 5.26 14.09 -17.10
N ASN A 139 6.41 14.01 -17.79
CA ASN A 139 6.82 15.06 -18.72
C ASN A 139 6.18 14.91 -20.11
N PHE A 140 5.95 13.69 -20.58
CA PHE A 140 5.56 13.47 -21.97
C PHE A 140 4.17 12.87 -22.14
N ILE A 141 3.72 12.05 -21.20
CA ILE A 141 2.50 11.27 -21.35
C ILE A 141 1.34 11.90 -20.60
N ARG A 142 1.54 12.22 -19.33
CA ARG A 142 0.49 12.76 -18.48
C ARG A 142 -0.16 14.04 -19.03
N PRO A 143 0.56 15.01 -19.61
CA PRO A 143 -0.04 16.21 -20.18
C PRO A 143 -1.07 15.93 -21.29
N GLN A 144 -0.93 14.78 -21.97
CA GLN A 144 -1.87 14.33 -23.00
C GLN A 144 -3.07 13.56 -22.44
N MET A 145 -3.02 13.16 -21.16
CA MET A 145 -4.05 12.34 -20.52
C MET A 145 -4.99 13.13 -19.61
N ILE A 146 -4.58 14.28 -19.10
CA ILE A 146 -5.38 15.06 -18.14
C ILE A 146 -6.59 15.68 -18.80
N ALA A 147 -7.75 15.68 -18.10
CA ALA A 147 -8.98 16.30 -18.59
C ALA A 147 -8.96 17.83 -18.47
N ALA A 148 -8.27 18.35 -17.45
CA ALA A 148 -8.16 19.77 -17.18
C ALA A 148 -6.69 20.16 -16.88
N PRO A 149 -6.22 21.34 -17.32
CA PRO A 149 -4.82 21.76 -17.13
C PRO A 149 -4.39 21.88 -15.66
N ASP A 150 -5.33 22.09 -14.76
CA ASP A 150 -5.13 22.25 -13.31
C ASP A 150 -5.25 20.92 -12.54
N GLU A 151 -5.42 19.76 -13.22
CA GLU A 151 -5.46 18.46 -12.56
C GLU A 151 -4.13 18.19 -11.81
N GLN A 152 -4.23 18.04 -10.50
CA GLN A 152 -3.08 17.85 -9.61
C GLN A 152 -2.69 16.38 -9.43
N ALA A 153 -3.60 15.44 -9.71
CA ALA A 153 -3.33 14.03 -9.50
C ALA A 153 -2.11 13.56 -10.27
N LEU A 154 -1.19 12.88 -9.60
CA LEU A 154 -0.03 12.27 -10.27
C LEU A 154 -0.50 11.26 -11.33
N PHE A 155 -1.36 10.34 -10.94
CA PHE A 155 -1.87 9.31 -11.84
C PHE A 155 -3.34 9.54 -12.18
N VAL A 156 -3.62 9.61 -13.47
CA VAL A 156 -4.97 9.82 -14.00
C VAL A 156 -5.51 8.57 -14.71
N ASN A 157 -6.82 8.45 -14.73
CA ASN A 157 -7.55 7.41 -15.45
C ASN A 157 -7.66 7.77 -16.96
N VAL A 158 -8.42 6.99 -17.71
CA VAL A 158 -8.64 7.24 -19.15
C VAL A 158 -9.52 8.47 -19.42
N SER A 159 -10.26 8.93 -18.41
CA SER A 159 -11.06 10.17 -18.51
C SER A 159 -10.27 11.41 -18.08
N GLY A 160 -8.97 11.26 -17.77
CA GLY A 160 -8.10 12.35 -17.36
C GLY A 160 -8.25 12.81 -15.91
N GLU A 161 -9.01 12.07 -15.11
CA GLU A 161 -9.25 12.34 -13.70
C GLU A 161 -8.41 11.42 -12.82
N ARG A 162 -8.29 11.73 -11.52
CA ARG A 162 -7.56 10.90 -10.55
C ARG A 162 -7.90 9.42 -10.63
N MET A 163 -6.88 8.57 -10.66
CA MET A 163 -7.04 7.12 -10.66
C MET A 163 -7.80 6.64 -9.42
N SER A 164 -8.77 5.75 -9.62
CA SER A 164 -9.50 5.12 -8.51
C SER A 164 -8.83 3.84 -8.01
N ARG A 165 -9.15 3.43 -6.75
CA ARG A 165 -8.72 2.13 -6.22
C ARG A 165 -9.18 0.96 -7.08
N GLN A 166 -10.41 1.02 -7.60
CA GLN A 166 -10.97 -0.02 -8.46
C GLN A 166 -10.24 -0.09 -9.81
N GLY A 167 -9.90 1.09 -10.38
CA GLY A 167 -9.10 1.18 -11.60
C GLY A 167 -7.73 0.54 -11.43
N PHE A 168 -7.04 0.88 -10.35
CA PHE A 168 -5.75 0.28 -10.03
C PHE A 168 -5.85 -1.24 -9.74
N TRP A 169 -6.92 -1.69 -9.07
CA TRP A 169 -7.14 -3.11 -8.85
C TRP A 169 -7.31 -3.90 -10.16
N LYS A 170 -8.11 -3.37 -11.10
CA LYS A 170 -8.27 -3.95 -12.43
C LYS A 170 -6.95 -4.03 -13.18
N LEU A 171 -6.13 -2.97 -13.10
CA LEU A 171 -4.81 -2.90 -13.71
C LEU A 171 -3.89 -4.01 -13.18
N ILE A 172 -3.73 -4.15 -11.87
CA ILE A 172 -2.90 -5.20 -11.27
C ILE A 172 -3.37 -6.60 -11.68
N LYS A 173 -4.68 -6.84 -11.68
CA LYS A 173 -5.23 -8.15 -12.07
C LYS A 173 -4.95 -8.48 -13.53
N ASN A 174 -5.08 -7.51 -14.43
CA ASN A 174 -4.74 -7.70 -15.82
C ASN A 174 -3.25 -8.07 -16.01
N TYR A 175 -2.35 -7.33 -15.38
CA TYR A 175 -0.92 -7.61 -15.49
C TYR A 175 -0.49 -8.88 -14.76
N GLN A 176 -1.14 -9.24 -13.67
CA GLN A 176 -0.96 -10.55 -13.03
C GLN A 176 -1.25 -11.69 -13.99
N THR A 177 -2.39 -11.61 -14.69
CA THR A 177 -2.80 -12.64 -15.69
C THR A 177 -1.82 -12.68 -16.86
N LYS A 178 -1.43 -11.52 -17.41
CA LYS A 178 -0.44 -11.42 -18.49
C LYS A 178 0.93 -12.01 -18.09
N ALA A 179 1.36 -11.80 -16.85
CA ALA A 179 2.62 -12.34 -16.32
C ALA A 179 2.57 -13.84 -16.00
N GLY A 180 1.41 -14.49 -16.08
CA GLY A 180 1.25 -15.91 -15.72
C GLY A 180 1.51 -16.19 -14.24
N ILE A 181 1.34 -15.20 -13.34
CA ILE A 181 1.60 -15.37 -11.92
C ILE A 181 0.36 -15.97 -11.24
N GLU A 182 0.49 -17.21 -10.78
CA GLU A 182 -0.61 -17.96 -10.13
C GLU A 182 -0.94 -17.46 -8.73
N LYS A 183 0.04 -16.89 -8.02
CA LYS A 183 -0.17 -16.30 -6.68
C LYS A 183 -1.17 -15.17 -6.75
N THR A 184 -2.09 -15.09 -5.77
CA THR A 184 -3.02 -13.98 -5.70
C THR A 184 -2.28 -12.68 -5.36
N ILE A 185 -2.14 -11.80 -6.35
CA ILE A 185 -1.53 -10.49 -6.13
C ILE A 185 -2.60 -9.52 -5.62
N THR A 186 -2.31 -8.95 -4.47
CA THR A 186 -3.04 -7.82 -3.89
C THR A 186 -2.09 -6.63 -3.77
N PRO A 187 -2.60 -5.40 -3.60
CA PRO A 187 -1.74 -4.26 -3.30
C PRO A 187 -0.87 -4.46 -2.06
N HIS A 188 -1.36 -5.22 -1.10
CA HIS A 188 -0.58 -5.58 0.09
C HIS A 188 0.54 -6.59 -0.24
N THR A 189 0.33 -7.47 -1.22
CA THR A 189 1.35 -8.44 -1.66
C THR A 189 2.61 -7.72 -2.16
N LEU A 190 2.48 -6.71 -3.03
CA LEU A 190 3.64 -5.93 -3.51
C LEU A 190 4.36 -5.19 -2.36
N ARG A 191 3.59 -4.61 -1.45
CA ARG A 191 4.17 -3.95 -0.27
C ARG A 191 4.88 -4.93 0.65
N HIS A 192 4.33 -6.14 0.86
CA HIS A 192 4.99 -7.19 1.64
C HIS A 192 6.26 -7.70 0.95
N SER A 193 6.21 -7.84 -0.38
CA SER A 193 7.39 -8.23 -1.18
C SER A 193 8.50 -7.18 -1.10
N PHE A 194 8.16 -5.88 -1.20
CA PHE A 194 9.11 -4.80 -0.97
C PHE A 194 9.79 -4.92 0.39
N ALA A 195 9.00 -5.06 1.47
CA ALA A 195 9.55 -5.17 2.83
C ALA A 195 10.43 -6.41 3.01
N ALA A 196 9.99 -7.56 2.48
CA ALA A 196 10.71 -8.81 2.57
C ALA A 196 12.04 -8.76 1.81
N HIS A 197 12.03 -8.24 0.58
CA HIS A 197 13.25 -8.13 -0.22
C HIS A 197 14.27 -7.18 0.37
N LEU A 198 13.84 -6.07 0.98
CA LEU A 198 14.75 -5.19 1.71
C LEU A 198 15.37 -5.89 2.93
N LEU A 199 14.57 -6.64 3.69
CA LEU A 199 15.07 -7.42 4.84
C LEU A 199 16.05 -8.52 4.41
N GLU A 200 15.72 -9.28 3.36
CA GLU A 200 16.58 -10.31 2.79
C GLU A 200 17.93 -9.75 2.33
N ASN A 201 17.95 -8.51 1.85
CA ASN A 201 19.15 -7.79 1.45
C ASN A 201 19.81 -7.01 2.60
N GLY A 202 19.43 -7.27 3.84
CA GLY A 202 20.11 -6.75 5.04
C GLY A 202 19.71 -5.33 5.44
N ALA A 203 18.59 -4.80 4.93
CA ALA A 203 18.10 -3.52 5.39
C ALA A 203 17.68 -3.58 6.85
N ASP A 204 17.99 -2.51 7.59
CA ASP A 204 17.50 -2.36 8.94
C ASP A 204 15.97 -2.28 8.93
N ILE A 205 15.39 -3.09 9.77
CA ILE A 205 13.95 -3.23 9.90
C ILE A 205 13.28 -1.90 10.37
N HIS A 206 14.01 -1.03 11.10
CA HIS A 206 13.55 0.32 11.48
C HIS A 206 13.41 1.26 10.27
N ALA A 207 14.38 1.22 9.35
CA ALA A 207 14.34 1.99 8.12
C ALA A 207 13.13 1.59 7.27
N ILE A 208 12.84 0.29 7.18
CA ILE A 208 11.68 -0.23 6.45
C ILE A 208 10.36 0.26 7.05
N GLN A 209 10.26 0.33 8.39
CA GLN A 209 9.05 0.87 9.03
C GLN A 209 8.82 2.34 8.72
N GLU A 210 9.88 3.13 8.79
CA GLU A 210 9.81 4.55 8.47
C GLU A 210 9.31 4.75 7.05
N MET A 211 9.89 4.01 6.07
CA MET A 211 9.43 4.03 4.68
C MET A 211 7.96 3.63 4.55
N LEU A 212 7.56 2.57 5.24
CA LEU A 212 6.20 2.06 5.17
C LEU A 212 5.18 2.91 5.95
N GLY A 213 5.60 3.74 6.90
CA GLY A 213 4.72 4.56 7.73
C GLY A 213 3.75 3.70 8.55
N HIS A 214 4.27 2.73 9.30
CA HIS A 214 3.48 1.94 10.23
C HIS A 214 3.30 2.75 11.53
N ALA A 215 2.06 3.13 11.84
CA ALA A 215 1.71 3.84 13.06
C ALA A 215 1.62 2.91 14.29
N ASP A 216 1.64 1.58 14.10
CA ASP A 216 1.41 0.61 15.17
C ASP A 216 2.68 -0.21 15.45
N ILE A 217 3.24 0.03 16.62
CA ILE A 217 4.42 -0.63 17.17
C ILE A 217 4.17 -2.12 17.45
N SER A 218 2.91 -2.54 17.64
CA SER A 218 2.55 -3.90 18.03
C SER A 218 2.69 -4.95 16.93
N SER A 219 2.65 -4.54 15.65
CA SER A 219 2.94 -5.43 14.52
C SER A 219 4.42 -5.42 14.11
N THR A 220 5.20 -4.54 14.69
CA THR A 220 6.61 -4.31 14.40
C THR A 220 7.36 -3.74 15.63
N GLN A 221 7.28 -4.41 16.74
CA GLN A 221 7.95 -4.02 17.99
C GLN A 221 9.49 -3.99 17.90
N ILE A 222 10.06 -3.78 16.74
CA ILE A 222 11.47 -3.86 16.48
C ILE A 222 12.05 -2.58 15.85
N TYR A 223 11.29 -1.42 15.78
CA TYR A 223 11.69 -0.36 14.83
C TYR A 223 11.66 1.08 15.34
N SER A 224 12.45 1.43 16.30
CA SER A 224 12.63 2.84 16.67
C SER A 224 14.05 3.34 16.40
N HIS A 225 14.09 4.50 15.75
CA HIS A 225 15.23 5.41 15.53
C HIS A 225 16.24 5.06 14.44
N LEU A 226 16.16 5.74 13.27
CA LEU A 226 17.32 6.38 12.66
C LEU A 226 16.97 7.27 11.47
N VAL A 227 17.71 8.33 11.34
CA VAL A 227 17.58 9.60 10.66
C VAL A 227 17.78 9.55 9.13
N SER A 228 17.20 10.52 8.42
CA SER A 228 16.99 10.67 6.97
C SER A 228 18.16 10.37 6.01
N LYS A 229 19.42 10.58 6.41
CA LYS A 229 20.59 10.31 5.53
C LYS A 229 20.87 8.80 5.43
N GLN A 230 20.66 8.08 6.51
CA GLN A 230 20.83 6.63 6.58
C GLN A 230 19.75 5.89 5.75
N LEU A 231 18.55 6.45 5.62
CA LEU A 231 17.46 5.84 4.89
C LEU A 231 17.77 5.66 3.39
N LYS A 232 18.38 6.68 2.76
CA LYS A 232 18.78 6.62 1.34
C LYS A 232 19.92 5.61 1.13
N ASP A 233 20.87 5.56 2.04
CA ASP A 233 22.00 4.62 1.97
C ASP A 233 21.54 3.17 2.21
N VAL A 234 20.65 2.94 3.15
CA VAL A 234 20.03 1.62 3.40
C VAL A 234 19.21 1.18 2.18
N TYR A 235 18.40 2.09 1.62
CA TYR A 235 17.63 1.80 0.42
C TYR A 235 18.52 1.42 -0.76
N ASN A 236 19.54 2.23 -1.06
CA ASN A 236 20.45 2.00 -2.20
C ASN A 236 21.25 0.69 -2.05
N LYS A 237 21.55 0.25 -0.82
CA LYS A 237 22.26 -1.01 -0.55
C LYS A 237 21.37 -2.25 -0.61
N ALA A 238 20.10 -2.10 -0.24
CA ALA A 238 19.23 -3.23 0.05
C ALA A 238 18.07 -3.40 -0.95
N HIS A 239 17.72 -2.38 -1.74
CA HIS A 239 16.66 -2.53 -2.74
C HIS A 239 17.19 -3.26 -3.97
N PRO A 240 16.55 -4.38 -4.45
CA PRO A 240 17.06 -5.22 -5.53
C PRO A 240 17.28 -4.50 -6.88
N ARG A 241 16.69 -3.31 -7.05
CA ARG A 241 16.75 -2.51 -8.29
C ARG A 241 17.35 -1.12 -8.09
N ALA A 242 17.99 -0.85 -6.93
CA ALA A 242 18.67 0.42 -6.66
C ALA A 242 19.97 0.56 -7.46
#